data_83bd5dcb8f3099f0dca4ee16c30d8bf7
#
_entry.id   83bd5dcb8f3099f0dca4ee16c30d8bf7
#
_cell.length_a   1.000
_cell.length_b   1.000
_cell.length_c   1.000
_cell.angle_alpha   90.00
_cell.angle_beta   90.00
_cell.angle_gamma   90.00
#
_symmetry.space_group_name_H-M   'P 1'
#
loop_
_entity.id
_entity.type
_entity.pdbx_description
1 polymer ?
#
loop_
_entity_poly.entity_id
_entity_poly.type
_entity_poly.pdbx_seq_one_letter_code
_entity_poly.pdbx_strand_id
1 'polypeptide(L)'
;MAVTPGIVQFSPAAFLAAFPRFATPPPGFTQSAWSSPLLAPPVQSAPVVSTAAGTRPAGTWYYVVTATGGLGETTPSNEQSATLAAPGEITVNFSLPVGNTGGKIYLGAGSGTESAYFTVAANATSFTDTGASGTAGIPPDINTTAGILAQNFQLATLQLNNSIASIVQDAPTRAYLLNLLVAHITQLTYGIDGQAPTGIVGRISSATQGSVSVQTQFKTQSEAAAYYVQTQWGATYWQSTAIYRTARYVVPRVYETASWGAWPE
;
A
#
# COMPACT_ATOMS: atom_id res chain seq x y z
N MET A 1 6.90 -20.35 19.50
CA MET A 1 7.16 -18.96 19.07
C MET A 1 5.82 -18.24 19.05
N ALA A 2 5.71 -17.12 19.77
CA ALA A 2 4.52 -16.29 19.69
C ALA A 2 4.50 -15.62 18.29
N VAL A 3 3.45 -15.88 17.53
CA VAL A 3 3.23 -15.25 16.24
C VAL A 3 2.76 -13.82 16.51
N THR A 4 3.50 -12.82 16.04
CA THR A 4 3.07 -11.42 16.14
C THR A 4 2.15 -11.14 14.95
N PRO A 5 0.84 -10.98 15.16
CA PRO A 5 -0.07 -10.60 14.08
C PRO A 5 0.24 -9.15 13.70
N GLY A 6 0.81 -8.95 12.54
CA GLY A 6 1.13 -7.64 11.98
C GLY A 6 0.55 -7.46 10.58
N ILE A 7 0.31 -6.21 10.18
CA ILE A 7 0.02 -5.87 8.78
C ILE A 7 1.36 -5.88 8.03
N VAL A 8 1.42 -6.64 6.93
CA VAL A 8 2.62 -6.67 6.07
C VAL A 8 2.73 -5.35 5.31
N GLN A 9 3.87 -4.69 5.45
CA GLN A 9 4.21 -3.51 4.66
C GLN A 9 4.97 -3.94 3.39
N PHE A 10 4.57 -3.42 2.25
CA PHE A 10 5.22 -3.73 0.99
C PHE A 10 6.42 -2.83 0.76
N SER A 11 7.55 -3.43 0.44
CA SER A 11 8.75 -2.73 0.00
C SER A 11 9.10 -3.17 -1.42
N PRO A 12 8.95 -2.31 -2.43
CA PRO A 12 9.38 -2.62 -3.80
C PRO A 12 10.84 -3.04 -3.88
N ALA A 13 11.74 -2.41 -3.11
CA ALA A 13 13.16 -2.78 -3.08
C ALA A 13 13.37 -4.20 -2.57
N ALA A 14 12.71 -4.59 -1.47
CA ALA A 14 12.79 -5.95 -0.93
C ALA A 14 12.16 -6.98 -1.89
N PHE A 15 11.05 -6.61 -2.54
CA PHE A 15 10.43 -7.44 -3.56
C PHE A 15 11.39 -7.69 -4.74
N LEU A 16 12.02 -6.66 -5.29
CA LEU A 16 12.94 -6.77 -6.42
C LEU A 16 14.21 -7.57 -6.06
N ALA A 17 14.68 -7.48 -4.81
CA ALA A 17 15.78 -8.31 -4.32
C ALA A 17 15.41 -9.80 -4.27
N ALA A 18 14.18 -10.13 -3.88
CA ALA A 18 13.67 -11.50 -3.83
C ALA A 18 13.24 -12.05 -5.20
N PHE A 19 12.80 -11.18 -6.10
CA PHE A 19 12.27 -11.50 -7.43
C PHE A 19 13.01 -10.68 -8.52
N PRO A 20 14.31 -10.93 -8.77
CA PRO A 20 15.16 -10.08 -9.63
C PRO A 20 14.71 -10.01 -11.08
N ARG A 21 13.91 -10.96 -11.55
CA ARG A 21 13.32 -10.94 -12.90
C ARG A 21 12.37 -9.77 -13.13
N PHE A 22 11.90 -9.09 -12.09
CA PHE A 22 11.08 -7.88 -12.15
C PHE A 22 11.89 -6.59 -11.98
N ALA A 23 13.22 -6.66 -11.87
CA ALA A 23 14.06 -5.48 -11.65
C ALA A 23 14.04 -4.50 -12.83
N THR A 24 13.93 -5.02 -14.05
CA THR A 24 13.82 -4.20 -15.27
C THR A 24 12.34 -3.97 -15.58
N PRO A 25 11.87 -2.71 -15.61
CA PRO A 25 10.51 -2.41 -16.01
C PRO A 25 10.27 -2.79 -17.49
N PRO A 26 9.04 -3.19 -17.84
CA PRO A 26 8.69 -3.45 -19.23
C PRO A 26 8.71 -2.17 -20.08
N PRO A 27 8.74 -2.28 -21.42
CA PRO A 27 8.76 -1.13 -22.30
C PRO A 27 7.61 -0.14 -22.02
N GLY A 28 7.93 1.15 -22.00
CA GLY A 28 6.98 2.22 -21.73
C GLY A 28 6.87 2.64 -20.27
N PHE A 29 7.55 1.95 -19.34
CA PHE A 29 7.58 2.33 -17.92
C PHE A 29 8.96 2.83 -17.50
N THR A 30 8.97 3.93 -16.73
CA THR A 30 10.18 4.37 -16.02
C THR A 30 10.38 3.55 -14.74
N GLN A 31 11.60 3.54 -14.21
CA GLN A 31 11.89 2.87 -12.93
C GLN A 31 11.04 3.42 -11.77
N SER A 32 10.77 4.74 -11.76
CA SER A 32 9.89 5.36 -10.77
C SER A 32 8.45 4.87 -10.91
N ALA A 33 7.90 4.88 -12.14
CA ALA A 33 6.54 4.38 -12.39
C ALA A 33 6.40 2.90 -11.99
N TRP A 34 7.49 2.14 -12.09
CA TRP A 34 7.52 0.72 -11.77
C TRP A 34 7.60 0.44 -10.28
N SER A 35 8.58 1.03 -9.58
CA SER A 35 8.98 0.61 -8.24
C SER A 35 8.92 1.69 -7.16
N SER A 36 8.22 2.82 -7.38
CA SER A 36 7.99 3.78 -6.30
C SER A 36 7.17 3.16 -5.18
N PRO A 37 7.59 3.32 -3.91
CA PRO A 37 6.80 2.82 -2.78
C PRO A 37 5.50 3.62 -2.61
N LEU A 38 4.48 2.98 -2.08
CA LEU A 38 3.33 3.69 -1.53
C LEU A 38 3.76 4.29 -0.19
N LEU A 39 3.79 5.62 -0.11
CA LEU A 39 4.10 6.32 1.13
C LEU A 39 2.85 6.47 1.99
N ALA A 40 3.00 6.29 3.30
CA ALA A 40 1.95 6.63 4.25
C ALA A 40 1.81 8.16 4.36
N PRO A 41 0.64 8.70 4.68
CA PRO A 41 0.50 10.10 5.05
C PRO A 41 1.43 10.44 6.22
N PRO A 42 1.99 11.66 6.28
CA PRO A 42 2.78 12.11 7.42
C PRO A 42 1.97 12.12 8.72
N VAL A 43 2.69 12.13 9.84
CA VAL A 43 2.10 12.33 11.15
C VAL A 43 2.52 13.70 11.65
N GLN A 44 1.54 14.54 12.02
CA GLN A 44 1.75 15.87 12.56
C GLN A 44 1.46 15.90 14.05
N SER A 45 2.32 16.57 14.83
CA SER A 45 2.10 16.88 16.23
C SER A 45 1.65 18.35 16.40
N ALA A 46 1.22 18.71 17.61
CA ALA A 46 0.76 20.07 17.88
C ALA A 46 1.82 21.11 17.52
N PRO A 47 1.46 22.17 16.76
CA PRO A 47 2.37 23.25 16.43
C PRO A 47 2.78 24.07 17.66
N VAL A 48 3.94 24.71 17.57
CA VAL A 48 4.45 25.63 18.61
C VAL A 48 4.36 27.06 18.10
N VAL A 49 3.82 27.96 18.91
CA VAL A 49 3.69 29.38 18.57
C VAL A 49 4.74 30.24 19.26
N SER A 50 5.24 31.26 18.58
CA SER A 50 6.14 32.27 19.13
C SER A 50 5.74 33.66 18.61
N THR A 51 5.67 34.66 19.51
CA THR A 51 5.45 36.07 19.15
C THR A 51 6.75 36.90 19.22
N ALA A 52 7.90 36.24 19.47
CA ALA A 52 9.19 36.86 19.53
C ALA A 52 9.78 37.18 18.15
N ALA A 53 9.34 36.44 17.12
CA ALA A 53 9.80 36.62 15.74
C ALA A 53 8.63 36.33 14.77
N GLY A 54 8.82 36.60 13.47
CA GLY A 54 7.84 36.35 12.43
C GLY A 54 6.81 37.47 12.27
N THR A 55 6.04 37.39 11.18
CA THR A 55 5.05 38.37 10.78
C THR A 55 3.67 37.74 10.44
N ARG A 56 3.49 36.44 10.75
CA ARG A 56 2.19 35.77 10.56
C ARG A 56 1.15 36.50 11.39
N PRO A 57 0.04 37.00 10.80
CA PRO A 57 -0.97 37.76 11.51
C PRO A 57 -1.56 36.98 12.69
N ALA A 58 -2.00 37.73 13.72
CA ALA A 58 -2.81 37.18 14.80
C ALA A 58 -4.06 36.49 14.25
N GLY A 59 -4.43 35.36 14.85
CA GLY A 59 -5.55 34.52 14.42
C GLY A 59 -5.23 33.03 14.56
N THR A 60 -6.21 32.18 14.21
CA THR A 60 -6.04 30.74 14.20
C THR A 60 -5.67 30.28 12.78
N TRP A 61 -4.61 29.54 12.69
CA TRP A 61 -4.07 28.99 11.45
C TRP A 61 -4.11 27.46 11.51
N TYR A 62 -4.48 26.83 10.39
CA TYR A 62 -4.65 25.39 10.24
C TYR A 62 -3.61 24.87 9.29
N TYR A 63 -3.04 23.69 9.61
CA TYR A 63 -1.96 23.09 8.85
C TYR A 63 -2.21 21.62 8.64
N VAL A 64 -1.94 21.14 7.40
CA VAL A 64 -1.79 19.75 7.09
C VAL A 64 -0.47 19.54 6.34
N VAL A 65 0.11 18.37 6.50
CA VAL A 65 1.40 17.99 5.90
C VAL A 65 1.21 16.82 4.95
N THR A 66 1.84 16.90 3.78
CA THR A 66 1.93 15.79 2.84
C THR A 66 3.38 15.40 2.62
N ALA A 67 3.63 14.16 2.19
CA ALA A 67 4.95 13.72 1.75
C ALA A 67 4.95 13.59 0.22
N THR A 68 6.07 13.98 -0.40
CA THR A 68 6.29 13.75 -1.82
C THR A 68 7.11 12.49 -2.04
N GLY A 69 6.80 11.73 -3.08
CA GLY A 69 7.51 10.53 -3.53
C GLY A 69 7.95 10.63 -4.98
N GLY A 70 8.45 9.51 -5.54
CA GLY A 70 8.97 9.47 -6.91
C GLY A 70 7.93 9.73 -8.01
N LEU A 71 6.64 9.61 -7.73
CA LEU A 71 5.55 9.81 -8.69
C LEU A 71 4.61 10.94 -8.34
N GLY A 72 4.50 11.29 -7.06
CA GLY A 72 3.50 12.26 -6.64
C GLY A 72 3.52 12.52 -5.15
N GLU A 73 2.36 12.72 -4.58
CA GLU A 73 2.15 13.22 -3.24
C GLU A 73 1.18 12.33 -2.45
N THR A 74 1.37 12.21 -1.14
CA THR A 74 0.45 11.49 -0.26
C THR A 74 -0.82 12.30 -0.02
N THR A 75 -1.86 11.64 0.47
CA THR A 75 -2.93 12.36 1.16
C THR A 75 -2.37 13.09 2.39
N PRO A 76 -3.06 14.15 2.88
CA PRO A 76 -2.59 14.93 4.00
C PRO A 76 -2.57 14.15 5.33
N SER A 77 -1.77 14.65 6.27
CA SER A 77 -1.77 14.27 7.67
C SER A 77 -3.11 14.61 8.35
N ASN A 78 -3.23 14.26 9.63
CA ASN A 78 -4.20 14.90 10.51
C ASN A 78 -3.98 16.43 10.52
N GLU A 79 -5.08 17.20 10.49
CA GLU A 79 -5.03 18.66 10.63
C GLU A 79 -4.65 19.05 12.06
N GLN A 80 -3.81 20.07 12.16
CA GLN A 80 -3.45 20.71 13.42
C GLN A 80 -3.67 22.23 13.30
N SER A 81 -4.02 22.88 14.40
CA SER A 81 -4.20 24.32 14.44
C SER A 81 -3.34 24.99 15.51
N ALA A 82 -3.04 26.26 15.27
CA ALA A 82 -2.33 27.10 16.21
C ALA A 82 -2.93 28.52 16.22
N THR A 83 -3.05 29.14 17.40
CA THR A 83 -3.59 30.47 17.55
C THR A 83 -2.50 31.44 18.01
N LEU A 84 -2.28 32.50 17.22
CA LEU A 84 -1.41 33.62 17.54
C LEU A 84 -2.25 34.75 18.14
N ALA A 85 -1.91 35.20 19.35
CA ALA A 85 -2.54 36.34 20.01
C ALA A 85 -2.05 37.68 19.43
N ALA A 86 -0.84 37.69 18.84
CA ALA A 86 -0.21 38.83 18.16
C ALA A 86 0.56 38.31 16.96
N PRO A 87 0.99 39.16 16.02
CA PRO A 87 1.85 38.76 14.92
C PRO A 87 3.07 37.99 15.40
N GLY A 88 3.43 36.89 14.74
CA GLY A 88 4.50 35.98 15.18
C GLY A 88 4.82 34.93 14.17
N GLU A 89 5.29 33.78 14.65
CA GLU A 89 5.63 32.59 13.86
C GLU A 89 5.01 31.32 14.45
N ILE A 90 4.82 30.32 13.61
CA ILE A 90 4.26 29.04 13.99
C ILE A 90 5.21 27.93 13.50
N THR A 91 5.73 27.13 14.41
CA THR A 91 6.54 25.95 14.05
C THR A 91 5.66 24.71 14.01
N VAL A 92 5.53 24.14 12.83
CA VAL A 92 4.80 22.87 12.56
C VAL A 92 5.79 21.74 12.69
N ASN A 93 5.49 20.77 13.55
CA ASN A 93 6.33 19.58 13.77
C ASN A 93 5.64 18.34 13.17
N PHE A 94 6.40 17.52 12.44
CA PHE A 94 5.86 16.38 11.72
C PHE A 94 6.91 15.29 11.51
N SER A 95 6.44 14.10 11.10
CA SER A 95 7.31 13.00 10.66
C SER A 95 6.90 12.60 9.24
N LEU A 96 7.84 12.69 8.30
CA LEU A 96 7.68 12.21 6.94
C LEU A 96 7.93 10.69 6.88
N PRO A 97 7.19 9.93 6.05
CA PRO A 97 7.39 8.50 5.89
C PRO A 97 8.75 8.20 5.25
N VAL A 98 9.30 7.03 5.54
CA VAL A 98 10.56 6.56 4.92
C VAL A 98 10.39 6.44 3.40
N GLY A 99 11.40 6.89 2.65
CA GLY A 99 11.37 6.89 1.18
C GLY A 99 10.77 8.15 0.55
N ASN A 100 10.45 9.18 1.37
CA ASN A 100 10.03 10.47 0.85
C ASN A 100 11.16 11.19 0.11
N THR A 101 10.81 12.04 -0.85
CA THR A 101 11.73 12.97 -1.55
C THR A 101 11.60 14.40 -1.04
N GLY A 102 10.69 14.64 -0.10
CA GLY A 102 10.35 15.93 0.50
C GLY A 102 8.92 15.91 1.03
N GLY A 103 8.37 17.10 1.26
CA GLY A 103 6.98 17.26 1.65
C GLY A 103 6.46 18.66 1.36
N LYS A 104 5.16 18.85 1.62
CA LYS A 104 4.52 20.16 1.58
C LYS A 104 3.74 20.40 2.85
N ILE A 105 3.79 21.64 3.32
CA ILE A 105 3.01 22.13 4.46
C ILE A 105 1.92 23.02 3.89
N TYR A 106 0.69 22.58 3.91
CA TYR A 106 -0.46 23.38 3.50
C TYR A 106 -1.00 24.16 4.68
N LEU A 107 -1.47 25.37 4.42
CA LEU A 107 -2.00 26.27 5.46
C LEU A 107 -3.28 26.96 4.99
N GLY A 108 -4.16 27.23 5.95
CA GLY A 108 -5.41 27.95 5.78
C GLY A 108 -5.80 28.75 7.03
N ALA A 109 -6.68 29.73 6.85
CA ALA A 109 -7.26 30.50 7.95
C ALA A 109 -8.52 29.86 8.56
N GLY A 110 -8.96 28.73 8.03
CA GLY A 110 -10.10 27.95 8.51
C GLY A 110 -9.82 26.45 8.35
N SER A 111 -10.47 25.61 9.18
CA SER A 111 -10.35 24.16 9.09
C SER A 111 -10.80 23.65 7.73
N GLY A 112 -9.99 22.81 7.08
CA GLY A 112 -10.25 22.25 5.75
C GLY A 112 -10.24 23.28 4.62
N THR A 113 -9.65 24.46 4.82
CA THR A 113 -9.60 25.53 3.81
C THR A 113 -8.17 25.89 3.42
N GLU A 114 -7.24 24.96 3.53
CA GLU A 114 -5.85 25.15 3.14
C GLU A 114 -5.77 25.47 1.65
N SER A 115 -5.16 26.60 1.32
CA SER A 115 -5.13 27.14 -0.04
C SER A 115 -3.75 27.57 -0.50
N ALA A 116 -2.76 27.44 0.36
CA ALA A 116 -1.36 27.72 0.04
C ALA A 116 -0.44 26.69 0.70
N TYR A 117 0.74 26.46 0.12
CA TYR A 117 1.73 25.53 0.67
C TYR A 117 3.15 26.04 0.60
N PHE A 118 3.99 25.47 1.45
CA PHE A 118 5.45 25.54 1.42
C PHE A 118 6.04 24.15 1.17
N THR A 119 7.20 24.09 0.51
CA THR A 119 7.92 22.83 0.32
C THR A 119 8.99 22.65 1.40
N VAL A 120 9.20 21.40 1.82
CA VAL A 120 10.28 21.01 2.74
C VAL A 120 11.12 19.92 2.12
N ALA A 121 12.38 19.87 2.53
CA ALA A 121 13.35 18.87 2.06
C ALA A 121 12.96 17.45 2.55
N ALA A 122 13.57 16.44 1.92
CA ALA A 122 13.47 15.06 2.39
C ALA A 122 13.92 14.95 3.86
N ASN A 123 13.19 14.13 4.62
CA ASN A 123 13.44 13.87 6.04
C ASN A 123 13.37 15.10 6.95
N ALA A 124 12.80 16.22 6.50
CA ALA A 124 12.48 17.34 7.38
C ALA A 124 11.52 16.91 8.50
N THR A 125 11.70 17.44 9.69
CA THR A 125 10.90 17.14 10.88
C THR A 125 10.12 18.33 11.40
N SER A 126 10.40 19.52 10.88
CA SER A 126 9.71 20.76 11.24
C SER A 126 9.76 21.79 10.12
N PHE A 127 8.85 22.75 10.18
CA PHE A 127 8.79 23.92 9.33
C PHE A 127 8.32 25.12 10.17
N THR A 128 8.99 26.25 10.06
CA THR A 128 8.58 27.48 10.75
C THR A 128 7.94 28.45 9.75
N ASP A 129 6.67 28.69 9.93
CA ASP A 129 5.91 29.69 9.19
C ASP A 129 6.10 31.07 9.83
N THR A 130 6.92 31.89 9.20
CA THR A 130 7.25 33.25 9.63
C THR A 130 6.34 34.30 9.08
N GLY A 131 5.27 33.96 8.36
CA GLY A 131 4.34 34.89 7.74
C GLY A 131 4.58 35.14 6.25
N ALA A 132 5.53 34.43 5.62
CA ALA A 132 5.74 34.47 4.17
C ALA A 132 4.48 34.00 3.41
N SER A 133 4.32 34.47 2.18
CA SER A 133 3.28 33.97 1.29
C SER A 133 3.71 32.59 0.73
N GLY A 134 2.85 31.59 0.88
CA GLY A 134 3.04 30.27 0.28
C GLY A 134 2.69 30.25 -1.21
N THR A 135 2.98 29.16 -1.87
CA THR A 135 2.51 28.86 -3.23
C THR A 135 1.05 28.46 -3.18
N ALA A 136 0.20 29.01 -4.07
CA ALA A 136 -1.21 28.61 -4.13
C ALA A 136 -1.38 27.12 -4.47
N GLY A 137 -2.26 26.44 -3.76
CA GLY A 137 -2.56 25.01 -3.97
C GLY A 137 -3.33 24.42 -2.81
N ILE A 138 -4.03 23.32 -3.08
CA ILE A 138 -4.83 22.55 -2.12
C ILE A 138 -4.19 21.18 -1.89
N PRO A 139 -4.36 20.58 -0.69
CA PRO A 139 -3.87 19.22 -0.43
C PRO A 139 -4.55 18.20 -1.36
N PRO A 140 -3.86 17.12 -1.76
CA PRO A 140 -4.45 16.11 -2.63
C PRO A 140 -5.39 15.18 -1.88
N ASP A 141 -6.50 14.82 -2.51
CA ASP A 141 -7.47 13.85 -1.99
C ASP A 141 -7.04 12.39 -2.20
N ILE A 142 -6.08 12.15 -3.10
CA ILE A 142 -5.64 10.82 -3.50
C ILE A 142 -4.12 10.70 -3.33
N ASN A 143 -3.68 9.58 -2.76
CA ASN A 143 -2.27 9.25 -2.68
C ASN A 143 -1.76 8.73 -4.03
N THR A 144 -0.86 9.48 -4.67
CA THR A 144 -0.31 9.19 -6.00
C THR A 144 1.14 8.69 -5.97
N THR A 145 1.68 8.33 -4.80
CA THR A 145 3.09 7.91 -4.68
C THR A 145 3.36 6.48 -5.17
N ALA A 146 2.33 5.63 -5.24
CA ALA A 146 2.46 4.21 -5.53
C ALA A 146 2.85 3.93 -6.99
N GLY A 147 3.98 3.27 -7.22
CA GLY A 147 4.31 2.63 -8.50
C GLY A 147 3.52 1.34 -8.74
N ILE A 148 3.67 0.77 -9.94
CA ILE A 148 2.95 -0.43 -10.40
C ILE A 148 3.09 -1.60 -9.42
N LEU A 149 4.29 -1.89 -8.92
CA LEU A 149 4.50 -2.98 -7.96
C LEU A 149 3.73 -2.76 -6.65
N ALA A 150 3.68 -1.52 -6.16
CA ALA A 150 2.94 -1.19 -4.95
C ALA A 150 1.42 -1.24 -5.16
N GLN A 151 0.93 -0.86 -6.35
CA GLN A 151 -0.48 -1.01 -6.74
C GLN A 151 -0.85 -2.50 -6.84
N ASN A 152 0.00 -3.33 -7.45
CA ASN A 152 -0.22 -4.77 -7.55
C ASN A 152 -0.20 -5.45 -6.17
N PHE A 153 0.57 -4.93 -5.20
CA PHE A 153 0.49 -5.41 -3.83
C PHE A 153 -0.89 -5.13 -3.22
N GLN A 154 -1.48 -3.98 -3.48
CA GLN A 154 -2.84 -3.69 -3.02
C GLN A 154 -3.87 -4.64 -3.65
N LEU A 155 -3.74 -4.94 -4.96
CA LEU A 155 -4.56 -5.95 -5.60
C LEU A 155 -4.36 -7.35 -4.99
N ALA A 156 -3.12 -7.71 -4.65
CA ALA A 156 -2.81 -8.97 -3.98
C ALA A 156 -3.50 -9.08 -2.61
N THR A 157 -3.65 -7.98 -1.86
CA THR A 157 -4.33 -7.97 -0.56
C THR A 157 -5.84 -8.24 -0.66
N LEU A 158 -6.45 -8.08 -1.83
CA LEU A 158 -7.83 -8.48 -2.09
C LEU A 158 -7.98 -10.01 -2.21
N GLN A 159 -6.91 -10.70 -2.61
CA GLN A 159 -6.91 -12.17 -2.74
C GLN A 159 -6.43 -12.87 -1.46
N LEU A 160 -5.53 -12.25 -0.70
CA LEU A 160 -5.06 -12.71 0.59
C LEU A 160 -5.15 -11.57 1.61
N ASN A 161 -6.08 -11.68 2.54
CA ASN A 161 -6.30 -10.65 3.57
C ASN A 161 -5.00 -10.31 4.33
N ASN A 162 -4.61 -9.04 4.32
CA ASN A 162 -3.41 -8.51 5.00
C ASN A 162 -3.72 -7.84 6.34
N SER A 163 -4.79 -8.22 7.01
CA SER A 163 -5.11 -7.73 8.36
C SER A 163 -4.71 -8.74 9.44
N ILE A 164 -4.88 -8.36 10.69
CA ILE A 164 -4.73 -9.25 11.84
C ILE A 164 -5.75 -10.41 11.83
N ALA A 165 -6.84 -10.29 11.07
CA ALA A 165 -7.84 -11.33 10.87
C ALA A 165 -7.51 -12.28 9.70
N SER A 166 -6.32 -12.19 9.10
CA SER A 166 -5.89 -13.09 8.03
C SER A 166 -5.89 -14.54 8.48
N ILE A 167 -6.29 -15.47 7.61
CA ILE A 167 -6.16 -16.91 7.86
C ILE A 167 -4.68 -17.32 8.00
N VAL A 168 -3.76 -16.59 7.36
CA VAL A 168 -2.31 -16.77 7.50
C VAL A 168 -1.83 -15.83 8.61
N GLN A 169 -1.76 -16.33 9.84
CA GLN A 169 -1.41 -15.53 11.02
C GLN A 169 0.06 -15.11 11.04
N ASP A 170 0.96 -15.98 10.56
CA ASP A 170 2.39 -15.69 10.50
C ASP A 170 2.68 -14.60 9.48
N ALA A 171 3.16 -13.42 9.93
CA ALA A 171 3.39 -12.27 9.08
C ALA A 171 4.49 -12.49 8.01
N PRO A 172 5.63 -13.15 8.30
CA PRO A 172 6.62 -13.51 7.29
C PRO A 172 6.06 -14.42 6.19
N THR A 173 5.32 -15.48 6.55
CA THR A 173 4.66 -16.36 5.58
C THR A 173 3.66 -15.59 4.74
N ARG A 174 2.85 -14.73 5.35
CA ARG A 174 1.88 -13.89 4.65
C ARG A 174 2.58 -12.92 3.69
N ALA A 175 3.70 -12.30 4.09
CA ALA A 175 4.49 -11.43 3.23
C ALA A 175 5.00 -12.17 1.99
N TYR A 176 5.52 -13.40 2.17
CA TYR A 176 5.98 -14.21 1.05
C TYR A 176 4.84 -14.57 0.10
N LEU A 177 3.69 -15.00 0.62
CA LEU A 177 2.51 -15.32 -0.19
C LEU A 177 1.96 -14.12 -0.95
N LEU A 178 1.91 -12.94 -0.32
CA LEU A 178 1.53 -11.69 -0.98
C LEU A 178 2.53 -11.32 -2.09
N ASN A 179 3.83 -11.48 -1.87
CA ASN A 179 4.84 -11.24 -2.90
C ASN A 179 4.71 -12.20 -4.08
N LEU A 180 4.35 -13.47 -3.86
CA LEU A 180 4.04 -14.41 -4.96
C LEU A 180 2.84 -13.94 -5.78
N LEU A 181 1.81 -13.39 -5.14
CA LEU A 181 0.65 -12.80 -5.83
C LEU A 181 1.05 -11.54 -6.61
N VAL A 182 1.87 -10.66 -6.04
CA VAL A 182 2.40 -9.49 -6.76
C VAL A 182 3.15 -9.95 -8.01
N ALA A 183 4.05 -10.93 -7.90
CA ALA A 183 4.80 -11.47 -9.02
C ALA A 183 3.87 -12.09 -10.10
N HIS A 184 2.85 -12.81 -9.67
CA HIS A 184 1.84 -13.41 -10.55
C HIS A 184 1.06 -12.33 -11.33
N ILE A 185 0.45 -11.37 -10.61
CA ILE A 185 -0.33 -10.28 -11.20
C ILE A 185 0.55 -9.45 -12.15
N THR A 186 1.77 -9.11 -11.70
CA THR A 186 2.71 -8.31 -12.49
C THR A 186 3.11 -9.02 -13.77
N GLN A 187 3.43 -10.31 -13.73
CA GLN A 187 3.79 -11.07 -14.92
C GLN A 187 2.65 -11.15 -15.92
N LEU A 188 1.41 -11.36 -15.45
CA LEU A 188 0.24 -11.46 -16.33
C LEU A 188 -0.09 -10.12 -17.00
N THR A 189 0.05 -9.02 -16.27
CA THR A 189 -0.43 -7.70 -16.74
C THR A 189 0.66 -6.92 -17.47
N TYR A 190 1.89 -7.00 -16.99
CA TYR A 190 3.00 -6.13 -17.46
C TYR A 190 4.17 -6.93 -18.04
N GLY A 191 4.26 -8.23 -17.79
CA GLY A 191 5.35 -9.07 -18.28
C GLY A 191 6.48 -9.27 -17.26
N ILE A 192 7.61 -9.76 -17.74
CA ILE A 192 8.78 -10.17 -16.92
C ILE A 192 10.07 -9.97 -17.73
N ASP A 193 11.20 -9.79 -17.04
CA ASP A 193 12.53 -9.58 -17.67
C ASP A 193 12.57 -8.40 -18.64
N GLY A 194 11.82 -7.34 -18.39
CA GLY A 194 11.70 -6.18 -19.29
C GLY A 194 10.95 -6.47 -20.59
N GLN A 195 10.27 -7.62 -20.69
CA GLN A 195 9.46 -7.98 -21.85
C GLN A 195 7.98 -7.78 -21.57
N ALA A 196 7.23 -7.35 -22.57
CA ALA A 196 5.77 -7.26 -22.48
C ALA A 196 5.14 -8.64 -22.22
N PRO A 197 3.93 -8.71 -21.62
CA PRO A 197 3.25 -9.96 -21.37
C PRO A 197 2.97 -10.68 -22.70
N THR A 198 3.16 -11.98 -22.72
CA THR A 198 2.74 -12.79 -23.87
C THR A 198 1.21 -12.87 -23.82
N GLY A 199 0.53 -12.53 -24.92
CA GLY A 199 -0.94 -12.59 -24.99
C GLY A 199 -1.51 -14.01 -24.91
N ILE A 200 -0.68 -15.00 -24.57
CA ILE A 200 -1.07 -16.41 -24.43
C ILE A 200 -1.44 -16.67 -22.96
N VAL A 201 -2.71 -16.91 -22.73
CA VAL A 201 -3.25 -17.31 -21.42
C VAL A 201 -3.22 -18.84 -21.35
N GLY A 202 -2.48 -19.38 -20.36
CA GLY A 202 -2.41 -20.80 -20.13
C GLY A 202 -1.02 -21.43 -20.41
N ARG A 203 -0.87 -22.69 -20.01
CA ARG A 203 0.37 -23.45 -20.22
C ARG A 203 0.37 -24.00 -21.65
N ILE A 204 1.44 -23.77 -22.40
CA ILE A 204 1.63 -24.38 -23.70
C ILE A 204 1.76 -25.90 -23.49
N SER A 205 0.84 -26.69 -24.05
CA SER A 205 0.86 -28.16 -23.95
C SER A 205 1.57 -28.83 -25.14
N SER A 206 1.58 -28.17 -26.29
CA SER A 206 2.37 -28.61 -27.44
C SER A 206 2.71 -27.43 -28.36
N ALA A 207 3.87 -27.50 -29.01
CA ALA A 207 4.29 -26.59 -30.06
C ALA A 207 4.77 -27.45 -31.24
N THR A 208 4.25 -27.23 -32.44
CA THR A 208 4.68 -27.92 -33.65
C THR A 208 5.40 -26.94 -34.55
N GLN A 209 6.62 -27.23 -34.98
CA GLN A 209 7.39 -26.43 -35.90
C GLN A 209 7.17 -26.96 -37.32
N GLY A 210 6.57 -26.12 -38.20
CA GLY A 210 6.35 -26.52 -39.61
C GLY A 210 4.98 -26.18 -40.19
N SER A 211 3.98 -26.07 -39.43
CA SER A 211 2.76 -25.26 -39.53
C SER A 211 2.35 -25.03 -38.08
N VAL A 212 2.67 -23.85 -37.58
CA VAL A 212 2.66 -23.56 -36.15
C VAL A 212 1.28 -23.84 -35.55
N SER A 213 1.16 -24.93 -34.81
CA SER A 213 0.00 -25.22 -33.96
C SER A 213 0.43 -25.13 -32.50
N VAL A 214 0.06 -24.09 -31.81
CA VAL A 214 0.24 -23.95 -30.35
C VAL A 214 -1.06 -24.33 -29.67
N GLN A 215 -1.06 -25.43 -28.90
CA GLN A 215 -2.18 -25.77 -28.04
C GLN A 215 -1.87 -25.36 -26.61
N THR A 216 -2.75 -24.60 -26.01
CA THR A 216 -2.73 -24.27 -24.58
C THR A 216 -3.70 -25.20 -23.85
N GLN A 217 -3.25 -25.88 -22.82
CA GLN A 217 -4.11 -26.77 -22.04
C GLN A 217 -4.29 -26.26 -20.61
N PHE A 218 -5.53 -25.91 -20.28
CA PHE A 218 -5.98 -25.69 -18.92
C PHE A 218 -6.57 -26.98 -18.36
N LYS A 219 -5.74 -27.90 -17.86
CA LYS A 219 -6.22 -28.98 -17.00
C LYS A 219 -6.10 -28.53 -15.55
N THR A 220 -7.14 -27.92 -15.01
CA THR A 220 -7.22 -27.59 -13.59
C THR A 220 -8.37 -28.33 -12.94
N GLN A 221 -8.17 -28.75 -11.71
CA GLN A 221 -9.23 -29.39 -10.91
C GLN A 221 -10.36 -28.43 -10.51
N SER A 222 -10.15 -27.12 -10.69
CA SER A 222 -11.16 -26.08 -10.46
C SER A 222 -10.86 -24.84 -11.28
N GLU A 223 -11.88 -24.08 -11.65
CA GLU A 223 -11.74 -22.78 -12.33
C GLU A 223 -10.90 -21.79 -11.53
N ALA A 224 -11.02 -21.81 -10.19
CA ALA A 224 -10.21 -20.97 -9.31
C ALA A 224 -8.71 -21.29 -9.40
N ALA A 225 -8.32 -22.54 -9.61
CA ALA A 225 -6.93 -22.92 -9.81
C ALA A 225 -6.41 -22.43 -11.17
N ALA A 226 -7.27 -22.33 -12.18
CA ALA A 226 -6.91 -21.98 -13.55
C ALA A 226 -6.21 -20.60 -13.63
N TYR A 227 -6.66 -19.63 -12.85
CA TYR A 227 -6.04 -18.31 -12.78
C TYR A 227 -4.60 -18.40 -12.28
N TYR A 228 -4.35 -19.10 -11.17
CA TYR A 228 -3.04 -19.12 -10.53
C TYR A 228 -2.00 -19.93 -11.31
N VAL A 229 -2.38 -21.00 -12.00
CA VAL A 229 -1.42 -21.85 -12.73
C VAL A 229 -0.91 -21.24 -14.04
N GLN A 230 -1.35 -20.04 -14.40
CA GLN A 230 -0.85 -19.33 -15.58
C GLN A 230 0.60 -18.87 -15.45
N THR A 231 1.10 -18.71 -14.22
CA THR A 231 2.51 -18.40 -13.96
C THR A 231 3.09 -19.32 -12.90
N GLN A 232 4.42 -19.47 -12.90
CA GLN A 232 5.12 -20.25 -11.87
C GLN A 232 4.86 -19.70 -10.46
N TRP A 233 4.74 -18.37 -10.31
CA TRP A 233 4.50 -17.69 -9.03
C TRP A 233 3.09 -17.96 -8.49
N GLY A 234 2.10 -17.85 -9.35
CA GLY A 234 0.73 -18.18 -9.00
C GLY A 234 0.55 -19.68 -8.71
N ALA A 235 1.20 -20.57 -9.46
CA ALA A 235 1.19 -22.01 -9.17
C ALA A 235 1.81 -22.32 -7.79
N THR A 236 2.94 -21.67 -7.45
CA THR A 236 3.57 -21.79 -6.14
C THR A 236 2.66 -21.27 -5.03
N TYR A 237 2.05 -20.10 -5.22
CA TYR A 237 1.06 -19.54 -4.29
C TYR A 237 -0.11 -20.51 -4.07
N TRP A 238 -0.68 -21.04 -5.16
CA TRP A 238 -1.81 -21.97 -5.09
C TRP A 238 -1.46 -23.21 -4.30
N GLN A 239 -0.29 -23.80 -4.52
CA GLN A 239 0.17 -24.97 -3.77
C GLN A 239 0.43 -24.65 -2.29
N SER A 240 1.14 -23.57 -2.03
CA SER A 240 1.50 -23.17 -0.65
C SER A 240 0.29 -22.81 0.20
N THR A 241 -0.82 -22.36 -0.41
CA THR A 241 -2.06 -22.04 0.29
C THR A 241 -3.05 -23.19 0.41
N ALA A 242 -2.70 -24.40 -0.07
CA ALA A 242 -3.59 -25.56 -0.01
C ALA A 242 -4.10 -25.86 1.41
N ILE A 243 -3.22 -25.76 2.42
CA ILE A 243 -3.55 -25.99 3.83
C ILE A 243 -4.57 -25.00 4.39
N TYR A 244 -4.67 -23.82 3.80
CA TYR A 244 -5.62 -22.76 4.24
C TYR A 244 -6.95 -22.83 3.49
N ARG A 245 -7.04 -23.61 2.41
CA ARG A 245 -8.25 -23.80 1.59
C ARG A 245 -9.06 -25.02 1.95
N THR A 246 -8.50 -25.93 2.76
CA THR A 246 -9.24 -27.08 3.26
C THR A 246 -10.34 -26.60 4.20
N ALA A 247 -11.58 -26.97 3.89
CA ALA A 247 -12.70 -26.72 4.78
C ALA A 247 -12.44 -27.40 6.13
N ARG A 248 -12.29 -26.64 7.20
CA ARG A 248 -12.29 -27.21 8.56
C ARG A 248 -13.72 -27.62 8.84
N TYR A 249 -13.96 -28.91 8.96
CA TYR A 249 -15.20 -29.40 9.55
C TYR A 249 -15.20 -28.97 11.01
N VAL A 250 -15.92 -27.91 11.32
CA VAL A 250 -16.21 -27.54 12.71
C VAL A 250 -17.32 -28.48 13.13
N VAL A 251 -16.99 -29.45 13.97
CA VAL A 251 -18.00 -30.27 14.63
C VAL A 251 -18.96 -29.29 15.31
N PRO A 252 -20.25 -29.27 14.93
CA PRO A 252 -21.21 -28.43 15.61
C PRO A 252 -21.13 -28.79 17.12
N ARG A 253 -21.00 -27.80 17.99
CA ARG A 253 -21.15 -28.04 19.43
C ARG A 253 -22.53 -28.68 19.59
N VAL A 254 -22.53 -29.93 20.02
CA VAL A 254 -23.75 -30.56 20.52
C VAL A 254 -24.14 -29.70 21.72
N TYR A 255 -25.14 -28.86 21.54
CA TYR A 255 -25.79 -28.25 22.69
C TYR A 255 -26.34 -29.43 23.46
N GLU A 256 -25.80 -29.68 24.65
CA GLU A 256 -26.44 -30.59 25.61
C GLU A 256 -27.88 -30.09 25.72
N THR A 257 -28.81 -30.86 25.17
CA THR A 257 -30.24 -30.61 25.34
C THR A 257 -30.44 -30.67 26.84
N ALA A 258 -30.78 -29.53 27.44
CA ALA A 258 -31.18 -29.47 28.81
C ALA A 258 -32.11 -30.62 29.10
N SER A 259 -31.77 -31.46 30.07
CA SER A 259 -32.59 -32.56 30.55
C SER A 259 -33.97 -32.00 30.86
N TRP A 260 -34.98 -32.43 30.09
CA TRP A 260 -36.35 -32.17 30.41
C TRP A 260 -36.64 -32.80 31.76
N GLY A 261 -36.77 -31.94 32.76
CA GLY A 261 -37.12 -32.38 34.10
C GLY A 261 -38.38 -33.25 34.05
N ALA A 262 -38.30 -34.37 34.75
CA ALA A 262 -39.45 -35.26 34.94
C ALA A 262 -40.65 -34.46 35.48
N TRP A 263 -41.82 -34.68 34.90
CA TRP A 263 -43.08 -34.16 35.41
C TRP A 263 -43.33 -34.81 36.76
N PRO A 264 -43.64 -34.07 37.82
CA PRO A 264 -44.14 -34.69 39.05
C PRO A 264 -45.55 -35.26 38.78
N GLU A 265 -45.77 -36.50 39.26
CA GLU A 265 -47.09 -37.15 39.31
C GLU A 265 -48.04 -36.43 40.25
#